data_2ac0833701a8f29b646519ce0ef60ab0
#
_entry.id   2ac0833701a8f29b646519ce0ef60ab0
#
_cell.length_a   1.000
_cell.length_b   1.000
_cell.length_c   1.000
_cell.angle_alpha   90.00
_cell.angle_beta   90.00
_cell.angle_gamma   90.00
#
_symmetry.space_group_name_H-M   'P 1'
#
loop_
_entity.id
_entity.type
_entity.pdbx_description
1 polymer ?
#
loop_
_entity_poly.entity_id
_entity_poly.type
_entity_poly.pdbx_seq_one_letter_code
_entity_poly.pdbx_strand_id
1 'polypeptide(L)'
;MSPVFFRSCVAGLKQWSLLAAVVVTLAGCASALPPEIKRLPDRVELNNVPFFRGNAYQSGPGALASLLSYQRVQITPGLLDKPLQLPGGEGRLEQSLPQVARQYGFMVYPLDKGLASLLTQVSAGFPVMLRFAEGTVFTEPRYAVLVGYNRNKQTVLLHAGMNRHLSMSFSSFSSAWEQAGSWAVLIQNPRQLPAHLDEQRWIKAASELAQAGQEQAAGEALKTLKAR
;
A
#
# COMPACT_ATOMS: atom_id res chain seq x y z
N MET A 1 87.15 -6.08 -5.49
CA MET A 1 86.31 -7.27 -5.91
C MET A 1 84.97 -7.08 -5.33
N SER A 2 83.92 -6.87 -6.16
CA SER A 2 82.50 -6.63 -5.81
C SER A 2 81.86 -7.88 -5.22
N PRO A 3 80.77 -7.71 -4.49
CA PRO A 3 79.56 -8.37 -4.93
C PRO A 3 78.31 -7.47 -5.01
N VAL A 4 77.74 -7.58 -6.16
CA VAL A 4 76.35 -7.12 -6.49
C VAL A 4 75.37 -8.30 -6.32
N PHE A 5 74.06 -7.95 -6.20
CA PHE A 5 72.88 -8.78 -6.22
C PHE A 5 72.37 -9.36 -4.90
N PHE A 6 71.43 -8.58 -4.32
CA PHE A 6 70.15 -9.13 -3.82
C PHE A 6 69.10 -7.97 -3.61
N ARG A 7 68.43 -7.57 -4.69
CA ARG A 7 67.25 -6.73 -4.60
C ARG A 7 66.36 -7.01 -5.81
N SER A 8 65.35 -7.87 -5.59
CA SER A 8 64.08 -7.86 -6.37
C SER A 8 63.31 -9.15 -6.08
N CYS A 9 62.45 -9.17 -5.08
CA CYS A 9 61.37 -10.16 -4.95
C CYS A 9 60.30 -9.79 -3.91
N VAL A 10 60.02 -8.50 -3.66
CA VAL A 10 59.00 -8.11 -2.69
C VAL A 10 57.86 -7.26 -3.28
N ALA A 11 57.96 -6.91 -4.59
CA ALA A 11 56.94 -6.03 -5.20
C ALA A 11 55.69 -6.74 -5.72
N GLY A 12 55.66 -8.07 -5.82
CA GLY A 12 54.54 -8.82 -6.43
C GLY A 12 53.39 -9.18 -5.50
N LEU A 13 53.61 -9.23 -4.19
CA LEU A 13 52.58 -9.70 -3.24
C LEU A 13 51.60 -8.61 -2.77
N LYS A 14 51.92 -7.34 -2.89
CA LYS A 14 51.03 -6.24 -2.45
C LYS A 14 49.88 -5.91 -3.43
N GLN A 15 50.06 -6.21 -4.71
CA GLN A 15 49.02 -5.91 -5.71
C GLN A 15 47.88 -6.92 -5.77
N TRP A 16 48.10 -8.16 -5.35
CA TRP A 16 47.05 -9.17 -5.33
C TRP A 16 46.10 -9.05 -4.14
N SER A 17 46.56 -8.47 -3.04
CA SER A 17 45.74 -8.26 -1.84
C SER A 17 44.71 -7.11 -2.02
N LEU A 18 44.99 -6.13 -2.89
CA LEU A 18 44.06 -5.03 -3.18
C LEU A 18 42.93 -5.44 -4.15
N LEU A 19 43.18 -6.39 -5.06
CA LEU A 19 42.16 -6.94 -5.97
C LEU A 19 41.17 -7.87 -5.27
N ALA A 20 41.62 -8.61 -4.25
CA ALA A 20 40.75 -9.47 -3.47
C ALA A 20 39.79 -8.67 -2.55
N ALA A 21 40.19 -7.49 -2.08
CA ALA A 21 39.33 -6.65 -1.22
C ALA A 21 38.21 -5.94 -1.98
N VAL A 22 38.33 -5.71 -3.29
CA VAL A 22 37.31 -5.02 -4.11
C VAL A 22 36.20 -5.99 -4.54
N VAL A 23 36.44 -7.29 -4.60
CA VAL A 23 35.43 -8.28 -5.01
C VAL A 23 34.41 -8.58 -3.89
N VAL A 24 34.77 -8.35 -2.63
CA VAL A 24 33.87 -8.66 -1.48
C VAL A 24 32.79 -7.57 -1.28
N THR A 25 32.93 -6.39 -1.83
CA THR A 25 31.98 -5.28 -1.66
C THR A 25 30.82 -5.27 -2.68
N LEU A 26 30.82 -6.18 -3.65
CA LEU A 26 29.76 -6.35 -4.65
C LEU A 26 28.75 -7.47 -4.30
N ALA A 27 28.79 -8.01 -3.09
CA ALA A 27 27.67 -8.78 -2.52
C ALA A 27 26.52 -7.78 -2.23
N GLY A 28 25.96 -7.23 -3.31
CA GLY A 28 24.83 -6.34 -3.29
C GLY A 28 23.72 -6.94 -2.46
N CYS A 29 23.18 -6.19 -1.54
CA CYS A 29 21.98 -6.46 -0.78
C CYS A 29 20.82 -6.81 -1.74
N ALA A 30 20.74 -8.05 -2.19
CA ALA A 30 19.47 -8.63 -2.56
C ALA A 30 18.70 -8.73 -1.24
N SER A 31 18.00 -7.68 -0.85
CA SER A 31 17.16 -7.67 0.34
C SER A 31 16.14 -8.80 0.19
N ALA A 32 16.41 -9.90 0.89
CA ALA A 32 15.52 -11.06 0.87
C ALA A 32 14.14 -10.61 1.33
N LEU A 33 13.11 -10.96 0.57
CA LEU A 33 11.74 -10.65 0.94
C LEU A 33 11.44 -11.15 2.36
N PRO A 34 10.72 -10.35 3.18
CA PRO A 34 10.27 -10.77 4.51
C PRO A 34 9.56 -12.14 4.47
N PRO A 35 9.71 -12.97 5.48
CA PRO A 35 9.09 -14.31 5.53
C PRO A 35 7.58 -14.29 5.31
N GLU A 36 6.89 -13.26 5.79
CA GLU A 36 5.46 -13.05 5.63
C GLU A 36 5.08 -12.91 4.15
N ILE A 37 5.83 -12.10 3.40
CA ILE A 37 5.60 -11.92 1.96
C ILE A 37 5.93 -13.21 1.18
N LYS A 38 6.96 -13.97 1.60
CA LYS A 38 7.34 -15.23 0.94
C LYS A 38 6.24 -16.30 0.99
N ARG A 39 5.35 -16.24 2.00
CA ARG A 39 4.24 -17.18 2.18
C ARG A 39 3.01 -16.84 1.34
N LEU A 40 2.93 -15.62 0.81
CA LEU A 40 1.81 -15.19 -0.02
C LEU A 40 1.89 -15.84 -1.43
N PRO A 41 0.78 -15.95 -2.16
CA PRO A 41 0.77 -16.36 -3.56
C PRO A 41 1.75 -15.54 -4.42
N ASP A 42 2.29 -16.14 -5.49
CA ASP A 42 3.29 -15.49 -6.35
C ASP A 42 2.73 -14.25 -7.06
N ARG A 43 1.45 -14.29 -7.43
CA ARG A 43 0.76 -13.21 -8.10
C ARG A 43 -0.71 -13.17 -7.69
N VAL A 44 -1.19 -11.97 -7.42
CA VAL A 44 -2.61 -11.68 -7.21
C VAL A 44 -2.97 -10.45 -8.03
N GLU A 45 -4.17 -10.47 -8.65
CA GLU A 45 -4.74 -9.33 -9.34
C GLU A 45 -6.26 -9.36 -9.20
N LEU A 46 -6.81 -8.31 -8.59
CA LEU A 46 -8.24 -8.15 -8.36
C LEU A 46 -8.88 -7.45 -9.57
N ASN A 47 -9.23 -8.23 -10.59
CA ASN A 47 -9.69 -7.71 -11.90
C ASN A 47 -11.08 -7.04 -11.85
N ASN A 48 -11.86 -7.31 -10.82
CA ASN A 48 -13.24 -6.82 -10.65
C ASN A 48 -13.35 -5.50 -9.88
N VAL A 49 -12.22 -4.88 -9.52
CA VAL A 49 -12.20 -3.55 -8.90
C VAL A 49 -12.41 -2.50 -9.99
N PRO A 50 -13.50 -1.71 -9.95
CA PRO A 50 -13.72 -0.65 -10.92
C PRO A 50 -12.61 0.40 -10.90
N PHE A 51 -12.36 1.02 -12.05
CA PHE A 51 -11.37 2.08 -12.18
C PHE A 51 -12.01 3.36 -12.69
N PHE A 52 -11.85 4.44 -11.95
CA PHE A 52 -12.24 5.78 -12.35
C PHE A 52 -11.00 6.64 -12.60
N ARG A 53 -10.85 7.10 -13.84
CA ARG A 53 -9.75 8.00 -14.21
C ARG A 53 -9.97 9.38 -13.57
N GLY A 54 -8.90 9.99 -13.12
CA GLY A 54 -8.96 11.34 -12.58
C GLY A 54 -7.57 11.97 -12.46
N ASN A 55 -7.54 13.30 -12.42
CA ASN A 55 -6.33 14.06 -12.09
C ASN A 55 -6.02 13.96 -10.59
N ALA A 56 -5.02 14.74 -10.14
CA ALA A 56 -4.59 14.79 -8.73
C ALA A 56 -5.75 15.01 -7.76
N TYR A 57 -6.56 16.02 -8.01
CA TYR A 57 -7.66 16.44 -7.14
C TYR A 57 -8.78 15.41 -7.06
N GLN A 58 -8.94 14.61 -8.11
CA GLN A 58 -9.95 13.55 -8.22
C GLN A 58 -9.45 12.19 -7.74
N SER A 59 -8.18 12.07 -7.33
CA SER A 59 -7.60 10.78 -6.92
C SER A 59 -8.32 10.19 -5.70
N GLY A 60 -8.65 11.01 -4.69
CA GLY A 60 -9.41 10.59 -3.51
C GLY A 60 -10.83 10.12 -3.82
N PRO A 61 -11.68 10.97 -4.44
CA PRO A 61 -13.01 10.56 -4.88
C PRO A 61 -13.00 9.33 -5.81
N GLY A 62 -12.05 9.27 -6.75
CA GLY A 62 -11.90 8.14 -7.67
C GLY A 62 -11.58 6.83 -6.95
N ALA A 63 -10.64 6.84 -6.00
CA ALA A 63 -10.28 5.68 -5.20
C ALA A 63 -11.44 5.22 -4.31
N LEU A 64 -12.13 6.16 -3.63
CA LEU A 64 -13.30 5.82 -2.82
C LEU A 64 -14.45 5.26 -3.67
N ALA A 65 -14.76 5.89 -4.81
CA ALA A 65 -15.79 5.38 -5.72
C ALA A 65 -15.46 3.98 -6.23
N SER A 66 -14.18 3.69 -6.52
CA SER A 66 -13.73 2.34 -6.92
C SER A 66 -14.06 1.29 -5.86
N LEU A 67 -13.76 1.59 -4.59
CA LEU A 67 -14.01 0.67 -3.47
C LEU A 67 -15.50 0.52 -3.16
N LEU A 68 -16.26 1.61 -3.15
CA LEU A 68 -17.71 1.56 -2.95
C LEU A 68 -18.39 0.78 -4.09
N SER A 69 -18.00 1.01 -5.34
CA SER A 69 -18.50 0.25 -6.49
C SER A 69 -18.11 -1.23 -6.43
N TYR A 70 -16.91 -1.55 -5.94
CA TYR A 70 -16.49 -2.93 -5.69
C TYR A 70 -17.43 -3.62 -4.67
N GLN A 71 -17.92 -2.87 -3.69
CA GLN A 71 -18.93 -3.30 -2.71
C GLN A 71 -20.38 -3.23 -3.23
N ARG A 72 -20.57 -3.07 -4.55
CA ARG A 72 -21.88 -3.02 -5.22
C ARG A 72 -22.70 -1.75 -5.00
N VAL A 73 -22.11 -0.68 -4.49
CA VAL A 73 -22.75 0.64 -4.45
C VAL A 73 -22.70 1.26 -5.85
N GLN A 74 -23.85 1.74 -6.33
CA GLN A 74 -23.89 2.48 -7.60
C GLN A 74 -23.44 3.94 -7.36
N ILE A 75 -22.19 4.23 -7.67
CA ILE A 75 -21.58 5.53 -7.38
C ILE A 75 -20.53 5.90 -8.44
N THR A 76 -20.35 7.20 -8.62
CA THR A 76 -19.29 7.78 -9.43
C THR A 76 -18.50 8.80 -8.61
N PRO A 77 -17.26 9.16 -8.99
CA PRO A 77 -16.47 10.16 -8.25
C PRO A 77 -17.20 11.49 -8.05
N GLY A 78 -17.91 12.00 -9.07
CA GLY A 78 -18.64 13.29 -8.97
C GLY A 78 -19.76 13.30 -7.93
N LEU A 79 -20.34 12.14 -7.59
CA LEU A 79 -21.33 12.05 -6.49
C LEU A 79 -20.70 12.19 -5.11
N LEU A 80 -19.38 12.05 -5.02
CA LEU A 80 -18.62 12.21 -3.78
C LEU A 80 -18.11 13.64 -3.56
N ASP A 81 -18.16 14.51 -4.56
CA ASP A 81 -17.63 15.88 -4.44
C ASP A 81 -18.31 16.64 -3.30
N LYS A 82 -19.64 16.63 -3.25
CA LYS A 82 -20.39 17.33 -2.19
C LYS A 82 -20.13 16.77 -0.79
N PRO A 83 -20.23 15.46 -0.51
CA PRO A 83 -19.91 14.92 0.81
C PRO A 83 -18.45 15.10 1.21
N LEU A 84 -17.52 15.15 0.25
CA LEU A 84 -16.10 15.44 0.48
C LEU A 84 -15.78 16.94 0.55
N GLN A 85 -16.77 17.81 0.33
CA GLN A 85 -16.63 19.27 0.31
C GLN A 85 -15.63 19.76 -0.75
N LEU A 86 -15.68 19.15 -1.93
CA LEU A 86 -14.85 19.54 -3.08
C LEU A 86 -15.59 20.49 -4.02
N PRO A 87 -14.91 21.48 -4.60
CA PRO A 87 -13.52 21.86 -4.33
C PRO A 87 -13.36 22.56 -2.97
N GLY A 88 -12.11 22.56 -2.43
CA GLY A 88 -11.73 23.23 -1.18
C GLY A 88 -11.51 22.27 0.01
N GLY A 89 -11.94 21.01 -0.10
CA GLY A 89 -11.74 19.97 0.93
C GLY A 89 -10.50 19.10 0.74
N GLU A 90 -9.66 19.39 -0.26
CA GLU A 90 -8.55 18.50 -0.68
C GLU A 90 -7.55 18.22 0.44
N GLY A 91 -7.22 19.22 1.25
CA GLY A 91 -6.31 19.08 2.40
C GLY A 91 -6.84 18.20 3.54
N ARG A 92 -8.13 17.86 3.53
CA ARG A 92 -8.80 17.07 4.57
C ARG A 92 -9.24 15.67 4.09
N LEU A 93 -8.89 15.28 2.88
CA LEU A 93 -9.33 14.01 2.28
C LEU A 93 -8.95 12.79 3.13
N GLU A 94 -7.81 12.80 3.80
CA GLU A 94 -7.42 11.70 4.70
C GLU A 94 -8.43 11.45 5.83
N GLN A 95 -9.12 12.50 6.26
CA GLN A 95 -10.15 12.44 7.30
C GLN A 95 -11.55 12.25 6.72
N SER A 96 -11.87 12.95 5.62
CA SER A 96 -13.21 12.95 5.04
C SER A 96 -13.54 11.68 4.25
N LEU A 97 -12.56 11.06 3.56
CA LEU A 97 -12.78 9.79 2.83
C LEU A 97 -13.27 8.66 3.75
N PRO A 98 -12.64 8.40 4.94
CA PRO A 98 -13.16 7.46 5.92
C PRO A 98 -14.57 7.80 6.42
N GLN A 99 -14.84 9.07 6.69
CA GLN A 99 -16.14 9.51 7.16
C GLN A 99 -17.23 9.24 6.12
N VAL A 100 -16.98 9.60 4.87
CA VAL A 100 -17.91 9.33 3.77
C VAL A 100 -18.11 7.82 3.57
N ALA A 101 -17.06 7.00 3.61
CA ALA A 101 -17.20 5.54 3.53
C ALA A 101 -18.12 4.98 4.63
N ARG A 102 -18.02 5.49 5.87
CA ARG A 102 -18.91 5.11 6.98
C ARG A 102 -20.35 5.54 6.73
N GLN A 103 -20.61 6.71 6.15
CA GLN A 103 -21.97 7.15 5.80
C GLN A 103 -22.66 6.18 4.82
N TYR A 104 -21.87 5.48 3.99
CA TYR A 104 -22.36 4.40 3.12
C TYR A 104 -22.49 3.04 3.84
N GLY A 105 -22.27 2.97 5.16
CA GLY A 105 -22.42 1.75 5.96
C GLY A 105 -21.23 0.79 5.93
N PHE A 106 -20.05 1.24 5.51
CA PHE A 106 -18.86 0.40 5.44
C PHE A 106 -17.92 0.61 6.62
N MET A 107 -17.34 -0.48 7.07
CA MET A 107 -16.21 -0.48 7.99
C MET A 107 -15.01 0.17 7.35
N VAL A 108 -14.35 1.07 8.06
CA VAL A 108 -13.05 1.61 7.67
C VAL A 108 -12.01 1.08 8.66
N TYR A 109 -11.21 0.13 8.19
CA TYR A 109 -10.24 -0.57 9.02
C TYR A 109 -8.82 -0.13 8.66
N PRO A 110 -8.12 0.63 9.53
CA PRO A 110 -6.74 1.05 9.29
C PRO A 110 -5.80 -0.15 9.27
N LEU A 111 -4.81 -0.12 8.37
CA LEU A 111 -3.82 -1.17 8.24
C LEU A 111 -2.51 -0.80 8.96
N ASP A 112 -1.74 -1.82 9.34
CA ASP A 112 -0.42 -1.64 9.91
C ASP A 112 0.56 -1.11 8.86
N LYS A 113 1.55 -0.35 9.32
CA LYS A 113 2.64 0.11 8.48
C LYS A 113 3.51 -1.08 8.09
N GLY A 114 3.71 -1.27 6.80
CA GLY A 114 4.52 -2.33 6.24
C GLY A 114 3.87 -2.98 5.02
N LEU A 115 4.67 -3.23 4.00
CA LEU A 115 4.20 -3.81 2.74
C LEU A 115 3.47 -5.14 2.92
N ALA A 116 3.94 -5.99 3.83
CA ALA A 116 3.35 -7.30 4.10
C ALA A 116 1.87 -7.19 4.52
N SER A 117 1.52 -6.21 5.36
CA SER A 117 0.15 -5.95 5.78
C SER A 117 -0.77 -5.68 4.58
N LEU A 118 -0.34 -4.84 3.64
CA LEU A 118 -1.10 -4.50 2.44
C LEU A 118 -1.26 -5.70 1.51
N LEU A 119 -0.16 -6.40 1.21
CA LEU A 119 -0.17 -7.55 0.30
C LEU A 119 -1.02 -8.71 0.85
N THR A 120 -1.04 -8.89 2.17
CA THR A 120 -1.88 -9.89 2.83
C THR A 120 -3.37 -9.62 2.59
N GLN A 121 -3.81 -8.36 2.68
CA GLN A 121 -5.20 -8.01 2.39
C GLN A 121 -5.55 -8.29 0.93
N VAL A 122 -4.68 -7.88 0.01
CA VAL A 122 -4.88 -8.13 -1.43
C VAL A 122 -4.90 -9.62 -1.74
N SER A 123 -4.07 -10.43 -1.08
CA SER A 123 -4.06 -11.88 -1.24
C SER A 123 -5.35 -12.55 -0.77
N ALA A 124 -6.04 -11.94 0.20
CA ALA A 124 -7.34 -12.36 0.69
C ALA A 124 -8.53 -11.82 -0.14
N GLY A 125 -8.26 -11.09 -1.22
CA GLY A 125 -9.28 -10.54 -2.11
C GLY A 125 -9.75 -9.13 -1.73
N PHE A 126 -9.08 -8.45 -0.81
CA PHE A 126 -9.47 -7.12 -0.34
C PHE A 126 -8.60 -6.04 -0.97
N PRO A 127 -9.15 -5.18 -1.86
CA PRO A 127 -8.44 -4.02 -2.37
C PRO A 127 -8.20 -3.01 -1.25
N VAL A 128 -7.02 -2.37 -1.26
CA VAL A 128 -6.58 -1.45 -0.22
C VAL A 128 -6.56 -0.03 -0.74
N MET A 129 -7.24 0.89 -0.07
CA MET A 129 -7.09 2.32 -0.32
C MET A 129 -5.86 2.83 0.41
N LEU A 130 -5.03 3.58 -0.28
CA LEU A 130 -3.80 4.14 0.28
C LEU A 130 -3.50 5.53 -0.29
N ARG A 131 -2.58 6.22 0.37
CA ARG A 131 -2.01 7.48 -0.10
C ARG A 131 -0.53 7.29 -0.36
N PHE A 132 -0.04 7.76 -1.49
CA PHE A 132 1.38 7.68 -1.87
C PHE A 132 1.83 9.00 -2.49
N ALA A 133 3.13 9.28 -2.42
CA ALA A 133 3.73 10.45 -3.03
C ALA A 133 4.00 10.17 -4.51
N GLU A 134 3.47 11.03 -5.40
CA GLU A 134 3.74 10.97 -6.84
C GLU A 134 4.56 12.18 -7.27
N GLY A 135 5.56 11.96 -8.11
CA GLY A 135 6.46 13.00 -8.63
C GLY A 135 7.91 12.79 -8.18
N THR A 136 8.83 13.43 -8.88
CA THR A 136 10.28 13.32 -8.61
C THR A 136 10.87 14.54 -7.92
N VAL A 137 10.38 15.74 -8.22
CA VAL A 137 10.87 17.03 -7.68
C VAL A 137 9.83 17.65 -6.75
N PHE A 138 8.57 17.67 -7.17
CA PHE A 138 7.44 18.11 -6.36
C PHE A 138 6.54 16.90 -6.12
N THR A 139 6.62 16.34 -4.91
CA THR A 139 5.81 15.19 -4.53
C THR A 139 4.45 15.66 -4.02
N GLU A 140 3.40 15.31 -4.73
CA GLU A 140 2.03 15.52 -4.27
C GLU A 140 1.46 14.20 -3.74
N PRO A 141 0.83 14.20 -2.55
CA PRO A 141 0.15 13.02 -2.07
C PRO A 141 -1.07 12.70 -2.94
N ARG A 142 -1.16 11.46 -3.41
CA ARG A 142 -2.25 10.94 -4.24
C ARG A 142 -2.89 9.74 -3.59
N TYR A 143 -4.16 9.56 -3.83
CA TYR A 143 -4.87 8.35 -3.41
C TYR A 143 -4.88 7.34 -4.53
N ALA A 144 -4.76 6.07 -4.16
CA ALA A 144 -4.80 4.94 -5.07
C ALA A 144 -5.49 3.74 -4.43
N VAL A 145 -5.83 2.77 -5.26
CA VAL A 145 -6.29 1.46 -4.79
C VAL A 145 -5.26 0.42 -5.19
N LEU A 146 -4.69 -0.27 -4.20
CA LEU A 146 -3.84 -1.43 -4.42
C LEU A 146 -4.73 -2.61 -4.79
N VAL A 147 -4.57 -3.10 -6.01
CA VAL A 147 -5.43 -4.15 -6.59
C VAL A 147 -4.66 -5.43 -6.92
N GLY A 148 -3.35 -5.43 -6.75
CA GLY A 148 -2.57 -6.63 -7.03
C GLY A 148 -1.09 -6.49 -6.72
N TYR A 149 -0.39 -7.60 -6.88
CA TYR A 149 1.07 -7.65 -6.77
C TYR A 149 1.63 -8.86 -7.54
N ASN A 150 2.91 -8.80 -7.84
CA ASN A 150 3.70 -9.92 -8.31
C ASN A 150 4.94 -10.05 -7.42
N ARG A 151 4.98 -11.09 -6.60
CA ARG A 151 6.06 -11.36 -5.64
C ARG A 151 7.39 -11.66 -6.33
N ASN A 152 7.36 -12.42 -7.42
CA ASN A 152 8.57 -12.81 -8.16
C ASN A 152 9.22 -11.62 -8.87
N LYS A 153 8.41 -10.67 -9.36
CA LYS A 153 8.88 -9.41 -9.95
C LYS A 153 9.06 -8.30 -8.90
N GLN A 154 8.67 -8.55 -7.65
CA GLN A 154 8.67 -7.59 -6.56
C GLN A 154 7.95 -6.29 -6.95
N THR A 155 6.76 -6.39 -7.53
CA THR A 155 5.96 -5.25 -7.96
C THR A 155 4.56 -5.28 -7.36
N VAL A 156 4.03 -4.09 -7.06
CA VAL A 156 2.62 -3.85 -6.77
C VAL A 156 1.89 -3.37 -8.03
N LEU A 157 0.57 -3.53 -8.04
CA LEU A 157 -0.32 -3.05 -9.09
C LEU A 157 -1.37 -2.12 -8.47
N LEU A 158 -1.41 -0.89 -8.96
CA LEU A 158 -2.30 0.16 -8.45
C LEU A 158 -3.28 0.65 -9.52
N HIS A 159 -4.49 0.99 -9.09
CA HIS A 159 -5.37 1.92 -9.79
C HIS A 159 -5.05 3.33 -9.28
N ALA A 160 -4.41 4.17 -10.08
CA ALA A 160 -3.93 5.48 -9.67
C ALA A 160 -4.02 6.52 -10.80
N GLY A 161 -4.64 7.66 -10.51
CA GLY A 161 -4.74 8.78 -11.44
C GLY A 161 -5.33 8.37 -12.80
N MET A 162 -4.54 8.53 -13.86
CA MET A 162 -4.93 8.14 -15.23
C MET A 162 -4.59 6.67 -15.56
N ASN A 163 -3.90 5.95 -14.67
CA ASN A 163 -3.38 4.62 -14.90
C ASN A 163 -4.19 3.55 -14.19
N ARG A 164 -4.90 2.73 -14.95
CA ARG A 164 -5.61 1.55 -14.42
C ARG A 164 -4.66 0.48 -13.87
N HIS A 165 -3.45 0.38 -14.41
CA HIS A 165 -2.47 -0.65 -14.06
C HIS A 165 -1.08 -0.01 -13.83
N LEU A 166 -0.98 0.93 -12.87
CA LEU A 166 0.30 1.47 -12.48
C LEU A 166 1.09 0.40 -11.73
N SER A 167 2.17 -0.08 -12.35
CA SER A 167 3.08 -1.04 -11.71
C SER A 167 4.27 -0.31 -11.10
N MET A 168 4.55 -0.58 -9.84
CA MET A 168 5.72 -0.03 -9.12
C MET A 168 6.50 -1.14 -8.46
N SER A 169 7.84 -1.01 -8.36
CA SER A 169 8.62 -1.96 -7.55
C SER A 169 8.23 -1.85 -6.07
N PHE A 170 8.41 -2.92 -5.30
CA PHE A 170 8.13 -2.90 -3.86
C PHE A 170 8.91 -1.79 -3.15
N SER A 171 10.18 -1.58 -3.51
CA SER A 171 11.01 -0.53 -2.91
C SER A 171 10.51 0.87 -3.26
N SER A 172 10.25 1.15 -4.55
CA SER A 172 9.74 2.45 -4.98
C SER A 172 8.37 2.76 -4.38
N PHE A 173 7.49 1.75 -4.33
CA PHE A 173 6.18 1.89 -3.71
C PHE A 173 6.28 2.16 -2.21
N SER A 174 7.07 1.38 -1.47
CA SER A 174 7.24 1.56 -0.03
C SER A 174 7.76 2.95 0.30
N SER A 175 8.79 3.43 -0.43
CA SER A 175 9.32 4.78 -0.24
C SER A 175 8.27 5.86 -0.52
N ALA A 176 7.50 5.75 -1.61
CA ALA A 176 6.46 6.71 -1.97
C ALA A 176 5.29 6.69 -0.96
N TRP A 177 4.94 5.53 -0.44
CA TRP A 177 3.91 5.36 0.59
C TRP A 177 4.35 5.93 1.94
N GLU A 178 5.60 5.67 2.36
CA GLU A 178 6.21 6.23 3.58
C GLU A 178 6.30 7.75 3.53
N GLN A 179 6.73 8.32 2.41
CA GLN A 179 6.76 9.77 2.20
C GLN A 179 5.37 10.41 2.34
N ALA A 180 4.30 9.68 2.00
CA ALA A 180 2.93 10.12 2.18
C ALA A 180 2.34 9.78 3.57
N GLY A 181 3.16 9.35 4.54
CA GLY A 181 2.75 9.08 5.92
C GLY A 181 2.27 7.65 6.17
N SER A 182 2.46 6.72 5.24
CA SER A 182 2.06 5.31 5.36
C SER A 182 0.57 5.11 5.68
N TRP A 183 -0.28 5.98 5.14
CA TRP A 183 -1.73 5.86 5.32
C TRP A 183 -2.32 4.80 4.39
N ALA A 184 -3.03 3.83 4.96
CA ALA A 184 -3.77 2.81 4.22
C ALA A 184 -4.95 2.28 5.04
N VAL A 185 -6.07 2.02 4.36
CA VAL A 185 -7.29 1.51 4.96
C VAL A 185 -7.96 0.46 4.08
N LEU A 186 -8.69 -0.46 4.71
CA LEU A 186 -9.73 -1.25 4.05
C LEU A 186 -11.07 -0.54 4.19
N ILE A 187 -11.87 -0.59 3.13
CA ILE A 187 -13.28 -0.23 3.15
C ILE A 187 -14.06 -1.51 2.90
N GLN A 188 -14.65 -2.07 3.95
CA GLN A 188 -15.19 -3.43 3.94
C GLN A 188 -16.64 -3.49 4.41
N ASN A 189 -17.34 -4.50 3.90
CA ASN A 189 -18.65 -4.87 4.42
C ASN A 189 -18.51 -5.29 5.91
N PRO A 190 -19.41 -4.87 6.81
CA PRO A 190 -19.40 -5.26 8.22
C PRO A 190 -19.42 -6.77 8.48
N ARG A 191 -19.83 -7.56 7.49
CA ARG A 191 -19.86 -9.03 7.55
C ARG A 191 -18.58 -9.71 7.10
N GLN A 192 -17.55 -8.94 6.74
CA GLN A 192 -16.26 -9.45 6.25
C GLN A 192 -15.13 -8.99 7.15
N LEU A 193 -14.44 -9.93 7.79
CA LEU A 193 -13.26 -9.65 8.58
C LEU A 193 -12.03 -9.46 7.68
N PRO A 194 -11.10 -8.57 8.06
CA PRO A 194 -9.82 -8.43 7.36
C PRO A 194 -8.95 -9.68 7.56
N ALA A 195 -8.02 -9.91 6.65
CA ALA A 195 -6.94 -10.86 6.91
C ALA A 195 -6.06 -10.33 8.07
N HIS A 196 -5.66 -11.21 8.96
CA HIS A 196 -4.92 -10.84 10.19
C HIS A 196 -5.65 -9.76 11.01
N LEU A 197 -6.82 -10.15 11.51
CA LEU A 197 -7.69 -9.31 12.32
C LEU A 197 -7.02 -8.91 13.66
N ASP A 198 -6.99 -7.62 13.94
CA ASP A 198 -6.83 -7.05 15.27
C ASP A 198 -8.23 -6.73 15.82
N GLU A 199 -8.64 -7.44 16.86
CA GLU A 199 -9.99 -7.34 17.42
C GLU A 199 -10.28 -5.96 18.00
N GLN A 200 -9.33 -5.34 18.69
CA GLN A 200 -9.51 -4.02 19.27
C GLN A 200 -9.69 -2.96 18.19
N ARG A 201 -8.90 -3.05 17.12
CA ARG A 201 -9.01 -2.16 15.96
C ARG A 201 -10.36 -2.35 15.25
N TRP A 202 -10.83 -3.59 15.14
CA TRP A 202 -12.15 -3.88 14.57
C TRP A 202 -13.28 -3.30 15.40
N ILE A 203 -13.24 -3.48 16.74
CA ILE A 203 -14.22 -2.92 17.67
C ILE A 203 -14.23 -1.40 17.59
N LYS A 204 -13.04 -0.77 17.54
CA LYS A 204 -12.93 0.67 17.35
C LYS A 204 -13.56 1.13 16.04
N ALA A 205 -13.27 0.45 14.93
CA ALA A 205 -13.85 0.77 13.62
C ALA A 205 -15.38 0.61 13.62
N ALA A 206 -15.93 -0.40 14.32
CA ALA A 206 -17.36 -0.56 14.50
C ALA A 206 -17.96 0.57 15.34
N SER A 207 -17.31 1.01 16.40
CA SER A 207 -17.75 2.17 17.18
C SER A 207 -17.77 3.47 16.35
N GLU A 208 -16.75 3.71 15.53
CA GLU A 208 -16.70 4.86 14.61
C GLU A 208 -17.80 4.78 13.53
N LEU A 209 -18.16 3.57 13.09
CA LEU A 209 -19.28 3.36 12.17
C LEU A 209 -20.63 3.70 12.83
N ALA A 210 -20.84 3.30 14.09
CA ALA A 210 -22.03 3.66 14.86
C ALA A 210 -22.13 5.20 15.05
N GLN A 211 -21.02 5.87 15.38
CA GLN A 211 -20.97 7.32 15.52
C GLN A 211 -21.29 8.07 14.21
N ALA A 212 -21.11 7.42 13.07
CA ALA A 212 -21.54 7.94 11.76
C ALA A 212 -23.03 7.72 11.47
N GLY A 213 -23.84 7.26 12.46
CA GLY A 213 -25.27 6.99 12.33
C GLY A 213 -25.59 5.64 11.71
N GLN A 214 -24.64 4.69 11.71
CA GLN A 214 -24.78 3.37 11.09
C GLN A 214 -24.79 2.26 12.16
N GLU A 215 -25.65 2.38 13.18
CA GLU A 215 -25.69 1.49 14.35
C GLU A 215 -26.00 0.04 13.95
N GLN A 216 -26.89 -0.17 12.96
CA GLN A 216 -27.20 -1.51 12.48
C GLN A 216 -25.98 -2.18 11.85
N ALA A 217 -25.27 -1.48 10.97
CA ALA A 217 -24.05 -1.97 10.33
C ALA A 217 -22.93 -2.24 11.35
N ALA A 218 -22.79 -1.37 12.35
CA ALA A 218 -21.86 -1.54 13.47
C ALA A 218 -22.19 -2.78 14.30
N GLY A 219 -23.49 -2.99 14.58
CA GLY A 219 -23.98 -4.19 15.27
C GLY A 219 -23.69 -5.48 14.48
N GLU A 220 -23.81 -5.45 13.16
CA GLU A 220 -23.42 -6.57 12.30
C GLU A 220 -21.91 -6.85 12.36
N ALA A 221 -21.07 -5.81 12.34
CA ALA A 221 -19.62 -5.96 12.47
C ALA A 221 -19.21 -6.64 13.80
N LEU A 222 -19.85 -6.27 14.91
CA LEU A 222 -19.62 -6.91 16.21
C LEU A 222 -20.14 -8.35 16.28
N LYS A 223 -21.27 -8.66 15.61
CA LYS A 223 -21.76 -10.05 15.46
C LYS A 223 -20.79 -10.89 14.63
N THR A 224 -20.26 -10.33 13.55
CA THR A 224 -19.26 -11.01 12.68
C THR A 224 -18.00 -11.36 13.46
N LEU A 225 -17.54 -10.47 14.34
CA LEU A 225 -16.41 -10.73 15.23
C LEU A 225 -16.67 -11.91 16.18
N LYS A 226 -17.89 -11.98 16.77
CA LYS A 226 -18.26 -13.04 17.71
C LYS A 226 -18.50 -14.41 17.06
N ALA A 227 -18.77 -14.44 15.77
CA ALA A 227 -19.04 -15.66 15.01
C ALA A 227 -17.78 -16.36 14.47
N ARG A 228 -16.58 -15.87 14.80
CA ARG A 228 -15.28 -16.38 14.37
C ARG A 228 -14.84 -17.69 15.02
#